data_aa9b0bddaeb08afc29b02cc7c2fee5c6
#
_entry.id   aa9b0bddaeb08afc29b02cc7c2fee5c6
#
_cell.length_a   1.000
_cell.length_b   1.000
_cell.length_c   1.000
_cell.angle_alpha   90.00
_cell.angle_beta   90.00
_cell.angle_gamma   90.00
#
_symmetry.space_group_name_H-M   'P 1'
#
loop_
_entity.id
_entity.type
_entity.pdbx_description
1 polymer ?
#
loop_
_entity_poly.entity_id
_entity_poly.type
_entity_poly.pdbx_seq_one_letter_code
_entity_poly.pdbx_strand_id
1 'polypeptide(L)'
;LSKPLCQHLHRPAAMSEPASIIASLNMTPHPEGGHFVETFRDAANSVSLIFYLLEVGDRSHWHRLTKDEILHFYDGDPLTVMWSSDGVLIQEQTLGRRAADKHCYHYIVPRGTWFSMHSTGEWSLIGCTVAPAFTFDDFELAPKNWVPGKGGL
;
A
#
# COMPACT_ATOMS: atom_id res chain seq x y z
N LEU A 1 -6.74 -3.46 61.13
CA LEU A 1 -5.90 -2.73 60.17
C LEU A 1 -5.99 -3.48 58.80
N SER A 2 -6.95 -3.08 57.96
CA SER A 2 -7.17 -3.67 56.65
C SER A 2 -6.20 -3.06 55.63
N LYS A 3 -5.45 -3.90 54.91
CA LYS A 3 -4.59 -3.47 53.79
C LYS A 3 -5.47 -3.05 52.61
N PRO A 4 -5.16 -1.95 51.87
CA PRO A 4 -5.89 -1.62 50.67
C PRO A 4 -5.55 -2.62 49.57
N LEU A 5 -6.58 -3.17 48.95
CA LEU A 5 -6.48 -3.96 47.72
C LEU A 5 -5.97 -3.03 46.61
N CYS A 6 -4.75 -3.23 46.14
CA CYS A 6 -4.24 -2.57 44.95
C CYS A 6 -4.97 -3.14 43.72
N GLN A 7 -5.99 -2.44 43.29
CA GLN A 7 -6.65 -2.76 42.00
C GLN A 7 -5.65 -2.51 40.89
N HIS A 8 -5.18 -3.57 40.26
CA HIS A 8 -4.43 -3.51 39.02
C HIS A 8 -5.41 -3.01 37.96
N LEU A 9 -5.41 -1.70 37.74
CA LEU A 9 -6.04 -1.12 36.55
C LEU A 9 -5.33 -1.71 35.35
N HIS A 10 -6.00 -2.60 34.65
CA HIS A 10 -5.59 -3.10 33.34
C HIS A 10 -5.57 -1.89 32.41
N ARG A 11 -4.39 -1.29 32.15
CA ARG A 11 -4.22 -0.34 31.05
C ARG A 11 -4.51 -1.13 29.77
N PRO A 12 -5.46 -0.69 28.94
CA PRO A 12 -5.59 -1.31 27.63
C PRO A 12 -4.23 -1.26 26.92
N ALA A 13 -3.83 -2.35 26.30
CA ALA A 13 -2.60 -2.39 25.49
C ALA A 13 -2.66 -1.22 24.49
N ALA A 14 -1.58 -0.43 24.41
CA ALA A 14 -1.49 0.62 23.42
C ALA A 14 -1.64 -0.01 22.04
N MET A 15 -2.50 0.57 21.20
CA MET A 15 -2.63 0.12 19.80
C MET A 15 -1.28 0.26 19.11
N SER A 16 -0.94 -0.69 18.22
CA SER A 16 0.22 -0.55 17.36
C SER A 16 0.08 0.71 16.47
N GLU A 17 1.20 1.27 16.03
CA GLU A 17 1.17 2.49 15.20
C GLU A 17 0.34 2.33 13.92
N PRO A 18 0.48 1.24 13.11
CA PRO A 18 -0.37 1.03 11.94
C PRO A 18 -1.86 0.91 12.31
N ALA A 19 -2.22 0.21 13.38
CA ALA A 19 -3.61 0.12 13.82
C ALA A 19 -4.19 1.50 14.20
N SER A 20 -3.37 2.38 14.80
CA SER A 20 -3.77 3.76 15.12
C SER A 20 -3.99 4.58 13.85
N ILE A 21 -3.15 4.42 12.83
CA ILE A 21 -3.28 5.10 11.54
C ILE A 21 -4.55 4.62 10.83
N ILE A 22 -4.76 3.30 10.74
CA ILE A 22 -5.96 2.70 10.12
C ILE A 22 -7.23 3.25 10.77
N ALA A 23 -7.27 3.29 12.10
CA ALA A 23 -8.44 3.79 12.83
C ALA A 23 -8.64 5.30 12.63
N SER A 24 -7.58 6.12 12.73
CA SER A 24 -7.67 7.58 12.63
C SER A 24 -8.03 8.06 11.23
N LEU A 25 -7.60 7.34 10.19
CA LEU A 25 -7.90 7.65 8.80
C LEU A 25 -9.16 6.92 8.27
N ASN A 26 -9.80 6.10 9.10
CA ASN A 26 -10.96 5.27 8.70
C ASN A 26 -10.66 4.39 7.47
N MET A 27 -9.47 3.78 7.45
CA MET A 27 -9.06 2.93 6.34
C MET A 27 -9.81 1.60 6.36
N THR A 28 -10.09 1.05 5.19
CA THR A 28 -10.77 -0.24 4.99
C THR A 28 -9.87 -1.20 4.22
N PRO A 29 -10.07 -2.53 4.35
CA PRO A 29 -9.31 -3.50 3.58
C PRO A 29 -9.44 -3.28 2.06
N HIS A 30 -8.33 -3.41 1.34
CA HIS A 30 -8.30 -3.34 -0.12
C HIS A 30 -8.38 -4.75 -0.73
N PRO A 31 -9.06 -4.94 -1.89
CA PRO A 31 -9.16 -6.25 -2.55
C PRO A 31 -7.82 -6.91 -2.89
N GLU A 32 -6.77 -6.11 -3.15
CA GLU A 32 -5.42 -6.61 -3.45
C GLU A 32 -4.59 -6.95 -2.19
N GLY A 33 -5.05 -6.57 -1.00
CA GLY A 33 -4.37 -6.66 0.29
C GLY A 33 -4.11 -5.28 0.89
N GLY A 34 -3.74 -5.23 2.19
CA GLY A 34 -3.54 -3.98 2.92
C GLY A 34 -4.83 -3.20 3.17
N HIS A 35 -4.67 -1.93 3.58
CA HIS A 35 -5.77 -1.02 3.92
C HIS A 35 -5.67 0.27 3.11
N PHE A 36 -6.81 0.86 2.76
CA PHE A 36 -6.86 2.11 2.00
C PHE A 36 -8.02 3.00 2.40
N VAL A 37 -7.91 4.27 2.00
CA VAL A 37 -9.01 5.24 2.04
C VAL A 37 -8.85 6.23 0.90
N GLU A 38 -9.92 6.51 0.16
CA GLU A 38 -9.92 7.60 -0.82
C GLU A 38 -9.97 8.94 -0.09
N THR A 39 -8.97 9.78 -0.33
CA THR A 39 -8.84 11.10 0.32
C THR A 39 -9.31 12.24 -0.55
N PHE A 40 -9.29 12.03 -1.86
CA PHE A 40 -9.72 13.04 -2.83
C PHE A 40 -10.18 12.39 -4.13
N ARG A 41 -11.23 12.96 -4.68
CA ARG A 41 -11.70 12.76 -6.07
C ARG A 41 -12.34 14.07 -6.52
N ASP A 42 -11.90 14.61 -7.65
CA ASP A 42 -12.53 15.83 -8.18
C ASP A 42 -13.88 15.51 -8.85
N ALA A 43 -14.74 16.54 -8.94
CA ALA A 43 -16.08 16.38 -9.50
C ALA A 43 -16.12 15.94 -10.98
N ALA A 44 -15.05 16.21 -11.72
CA ALA A 44 -14.91 15.82 -13.12
C ALA A 44 -14.30 14.43 -13.31
N ASN A 45 -13.95 13.71 -12.22
CA ASN A 45 -13.19 12.46 -12.26
C ASN A 45 -11.87 12.56 -13.04
N SER A 46 -11.20 13.71 -12.94
CA SER A 46 -9.90 13.94 -13.59
C SER A 46 -8.76 13.36 -12.78
N VAL A 47 -8.95 13.21 -11.46
CA VAL A 47 -7.93 12.66 -10.54
C VAL A 47 -8.57 12.03 -9.32
N SER A 48 -7.95 10.98 -8.79
CA SER A 48 -8.25 10.41 -7.48
C SER A 48 -6.98 10.14 -6.69
N LEU A 49 -7.07 10.31 -5.36
CA LEU A 49 -5.99 10.03 -4.43
C LEU A 49 -6.49 9.11 -3.32
N ILE A 50 -5.63 8.16 -2.94
CA ILE A 50 -5.83 7.33 -1.76
C ILE A 50 -4.64 7.42 -0.82
N PHE A 51 -4.86 7.18 0.48
CA PHE A 51 -3.84 6.60 1.34
C PHE A 51 -3.92 5.09 1.26
N TYR A 52 -2.76 4.44 1.29
CA TYR A 52 -2.64 2.99 1.26
C TYR A 52 -1.57 2.54 2.27
N LEU A 53 -1.92 1.57 3.10
CA LEU A 53 -1.07 1.07 4.18
C LEU A 53 -0.91 -0.45 4.05
N LEU A 54 0.36 -0.88 4.12
CA LEU A 54 0.76 -2.28 4.16
C LEU A 54 1.50 -2.55 5.47
N GLU A 55 1.03 -3.54 6.24
CA GLU A 55 1.71 -4.04 7.43
C GLU A 55 2.66 -5.20 7.08
N VAL A 56 3.49 -5.60 8.04
CA VAL A 56 4.34 -6.79 7.90
C VAL A 56 3.47 -8.01 7.56
N GLY A 57 3.87 -8.73 6.52
CA GLY A 57 3.12 -9.88 6.01
C GLY A 57 2.02 -9.55 5.01
N ASP A 58 1.59 -8.28 4.92
CA ASP A 58 0.72 -7.84 3.85
C ASP A 58 1.47 -7.75 2.52
N ARG A 59 0.72 -7.95 1.47
CA ARG A 59 1.19 -7.73 0.10
C ARG A 59 0.04 -7.15 -0.72
N SER A 60 0.31 -6.05 -1.41
CA SER A 60 -0.50 -5.66 -2.56
C SER A 60 -0.24 -6.71 -3.64
N HIS A 61 -1.21 -7.59 -3.88
CA HIS A 61 -1.05 -8.67 -4.85
C HIS A 61 -0.85 -8.11 -6.27
N TRP A 62 -0.24 -8.87 -7.15
CA TRP A 62 -0.01 -8.49 -8.54
C TRP A 62 -1.30 -8.01 -9.21
N HIS A 63 -1.25 -6.78 -9.71
CA HIS A 63 -2.36 -6.13 -10.39
C HIS A 63 -1.80 -5.14 -11.42
N ARG A 64 -2.66 -4.65 -12.29
CA ARG A 64 -2.32 -3.58 -13.23
C ARG A 64 -3.52 -2.67 -13.48
N LEU A 65 -3.25 -1.45 -13.89
CA LEU A 65 -4.25 -0.47 -14.27
C LEU A 65 -4.15 -0.15 -15.76
N THR A 66 -5.27 0.27 -16.35
CA THR A 66 -5.29 0.85 -17.71
C THR A 66 -4.81 2.31 -17.73
N LYS A 67 -4.47 2.86 -16.56
CA LYS A 67 -3.99 4.24 -16.33
C LYS A 67 -2.64 4.23 -15.63
N ASP A 68 -1.90 5.33 -15.77
CA ASP A 68 -0.67 5.53 -15.00
C ASP A 68 -1.01 5.75 -13.53
N GLU A 69 -0.22 5.18 -12.63
CA GLU A 69 -0.38 5.36 -11.19
C GLU A 69 0.90 5.94 -10.59
N ILE A 70 0.77 6.95 -9.75
CA ILE A 70 1.90 7.57 -9.07
C ILE A 70 1.84 7.18 -7.60
N LEU A 71 2.89 6.49 -7.16
CA LEU A 71 3.08 6.07 -5.77
C LEU A 71 3.93 7.11 -5.05
N HIS A 72 3.51 7.55 -3.86
CA HIS A 72 4.21 8.54 -3.03
C HIS A 72 4.51 7.93 -1.67
N PHE A 73 5.78 7.94 -1.25
CA PHE A 73 6.15 7.48 0.08
C PHE A 73 5.86 8.56 1.12
N TYR A 74 5.13 8.20 2.17
CA TYR A 74 4.78 9.13 3.26
C TYR A 74 5.48 8.78 4.56
N ASP A 75 5.31 7.55 5.08
CA ASP A 75 5.81 7.20 6.42
C ASP A 75 6.03 5.69 6.60
N GLY A 76 6.64 5.34 7.74
CA GLY A 76 6.96 3.96 8.10
C GLY A 76 8.27 3.47 7.48
N ASP A 77 8.36 2.16 7.31
CA ASP A 77 9.51 1.50 6.69
C ASP A 77 9.48 1.65 5.17
N PRO A 78 10.64 1.57 4.50
CA PRO A 78 10.68 1.61 3.04
C PRO A 78 9.78 0.55 2.41
N LEU A 79 9.21 0.88 1.26
CA LEU A 79 8.32 0.02 0.49
C LEU A 79 9.06 -0.52 -0.73
N THR A 80 9.00 -1.82 -0.96
CA THR A 80 9.45 -2.41 -2.24
C THR A 80 8.28 -2.46 -3.21
N VAL A 81 8.49 -1.88 -4.39
CA VAL A 81 7.62 -2.03 -5.56
C VAL A 81 8.28 -3.01 -6.51
N MET A 82 7.67 -4.15 -6.76
CA MET A 82 8.05 -5.10 -7.80
C MET A 82 7.17 -4.87 -9.01
N TRP A 83 7.73 -4.85 -10.20
CA TRP A 83 6.97 -4.60 -11.41
C TRP A 83 7.48 -5.41 -12.62
N SER A 84 6.59 -5.63 -13.58
CA SER A 84 6.87 -6.36 -14.81
C SER A 84 6.04 -5.76 -15.96
N SER A 85 6.70 -5.28 -16.98
CA SER A 85 6.03 -4.74 -18.18
C SER A 85 5.61 -5.81 -19.19
N ASP A 86 6.27 -6.97 -19.15
CA ASP A 86 6.08 -8.09 -20.09
C ASP A 86 5.41 -9.31 -19.46
N GLY A 87 5.16 -9.29 -18.15
CA GLY A 87 4.62 -10.44 -17.40
C GLY A 87 5.64 -11.56 -17.17
N VAL A 88 6.91 -11.34 -17.45
CA VAL A 88 7.98 -12.35 -17.38
C VAL A 88 9.11 -11.90 -16.46
N LEU A 89 9.74 -10.77 -16.74
CA LEU A 89 10.85 -10.25 -15.97
C LEU A 89 10.36 -9.34 -14.84
N ILE A 90 10.82 -9.61 -13.61
CA ILE A 90 10.52 -8.79 -12.45
C ILE A 90 11.67 -7.82 -12.22
N GLN A 91 11.33 -6.55 -12.03
CA GLN A 91 12.23 -5.49 -11.58
C GLN A 91 11.73 -4.94 -10.25
N GLU A 92 12.60 -4.27 -9.51
CA GLU A 92 12.29 -3.74 -8.18
C GLU A 92 12.75 -2.29 -8.04
N GLN A 93 11.97 -1.52 -7.29
CA GLN A 93 12.30 -0.18 -6.85
C GLN A 93 11.89 -0.01 -5.40
N THR A 94 12.74 0.61 -4.60
CA THR A 94 12.42 0.93 -3.21
C THR A 94 11.95 2.37 -3.09
N LEU A 95 10.79 2.58 -2.48
CA LEU A 95 10.31 3.89 -2.04
C LEU A 95 10.70 4.11 -0.59
N GLY A 96 11.14 5.33 -0.27
CA GLY A 96 11.55 5.68 1.09
C GLY A 96 12.22 7.04 1.15
N ARG A 97 12.64 7.45 2.36
CA ARG A 97 13.21 8.78 2.62
C ARG A 97 14.73 8.87 2.40
N ARG A 98 15.40 7.75 2.08
CA ARG A 98 16.87 7.68 2.04
C ARG A 98 17.39 7.68 0.61
N ALA A 99 17.43 8.86 -0.01
CA ALA A 99 17.95 9.03 -1.36
C ALA A 99 19.38 8.48 -1.52
N ALA A 100 20.22 8.58 -0.48
CA ALA A 100 21.58 8.02 -0.46
C ALA A 100 21.59 6.48 -0.63
N ASP A 101 20.54 5.78 -0.22
CA ASP A 101 20.36 4.34 -0.37
C ASP A 101 19.60 4.00 -1.67
N LYS A 102 19.52 4.93 -2.61
CA LYS A 102 18.78 4.82 -3.88
C LYS A 102 17.26 4.68 -3.72
N HIS A 103 16.71 5.09 -2.58
CA HIS A 103 15.26 5.16 -2.40
C HIS A 103 14.68 6.31 -3.22
N CYS A 104 13.53 6.09 -3.83
CA CYS A 104 12.73 7.13 -4.46
C CYS A 104 11.64 7.61 -3.50
N TYR A 105 11.33 8.91 -3.51
CA TYR A 105 10.19 9.45 -2.75
C TYR A 105 8.86 9.17 -3.45
N HIS A 106 8.88 9.05 -4.76
CA HIS A 106 7.74 8.63 -5.58
C HIS A 106 8.21 7.70 -6.71
N TYR A 107 7.29 6.94 -7.25
CA TYR A 107 7.51 6.08 -8.40
C TYR A 107 6.26 6.09 -9.30
N ILE A 108 6.47 6.13 -10.61
CA ILE A 108 5.39 6.09 -11.59
C ILE A 108 5.32 4.67 -12.15
N VAL A 109 4.18 4.02 -11.96
CA VAL A 109 3.85 2.74 -12.58
C VAL A 109 3.10 3.04 -13.88
N PRO A 110 3.70 2.79 -15.06
CA PRO A 110 3.02 3.02 -16.34
C PRO A 110 1.79 2.11 -16.49
N ARG A 111 0.78 2.60 -17.19
CA ARG A 111 -0.40 1.81 -17.54
C ARG A 111 -0.03 0.44 -18.14
N GLY A 112 -0.80 -0.58 -17.81
CA GLY A 112 -0.61 -1.95 -18.30
C GLY A 112 0.54 -2.73 -17.64
N THR A 113 1.35 -2.07 -16.79
CA THR A 113 2.44 -2.72 -16.06
C THR A 113 1.91 -3.49 -14.87
N TRP A 114 2.23 -4.77 -14.76
CA TRP A 114 1.97 -5.55 -13.56
C TRP A 114 2.86 -5.08 -12.43
N PHE A 115 2.29 -4.87 -11.24
CA PHE A 115 3.08 -4.54 -10.07
C PHE A 115 2.49 -5.12 -8.78
N SER A 116 3.32 -5.22 -7.77
CA SER A 116 3.03 -5.75 -6.44
C SER A 116 3.90 -5.00 -5.44
N MET A 117 3.42 -4.80 -4.23
CA MET A 117 4.13 -4.03 -3.22
C MET A 117 4.13 -4.74 -1.87
N HIS A 118 5.17 -4.50 -1.08
CA HIS A 118 5.23 -4.92 0.33
C HIS A 118 6.13 -3.99 1.14
N SER A 119 5.84 -3.85 2.43
CA SER A 119 6.72 -3.16 3.37
C SER A 119 8.01 -3.96 3.57
N THR A 120 9.14 -3.28 3.72
CA THR A 120 10.43 -3.91 4.08
C THR A 120 10.59 -4.12 5.58
N GLY A 121 9.66 -3.61 6.39
CA GLY A 121 9.66 -3.69 7.85
C GLY A 121 8.26 -3.90 8.41
N GLU A 122 7.95 -3.20 9.49
CA GLU A 122 6.69 -3.41 10.20
C GLU A 122 5.48 -2.87 9.45
N TRP A 123 5.60 -1.70 8.80
CA TRP A 123 4.53 -1.08 8.02
C TRP A 123 5.06 0.01 7.09
N SER A 124 4.31 0.31 6.03
CA SER A 124 4.56 1.44 5.13
C SER A 124 3.25 2.15 4.80
N LEU A 125 3.25 3.48 4.86
CA LEU A 125 2.16 4.33 4.41
C LEU A 125 2.57 5.05 3.14
N ILE A 126 1.77 4.88 2.10
CA ILE A 126 1.96 5.56 0.81
C ILE A 126 0.69 6.28 0.37
N GLY A 127 0.83 7.16 -0.60
CA GLY A 127 -0.27 7.70 -1.37
C GLY A 127 -0.23 7.15 -2.78
N CYS A 128 -1.42 6.94 -3.37
CA CYS A 128 -1.55 6.60 -4.78
C CYS A 128 -2.39 7.65 -5.48
N THR A 129 -1.89 8.17 -6.59
CA THR A 129 -2.58 9.14 -7.45
C THR A 129 -2.82 8.51 -8.81
N VAL A 130 -4.07 8.55 -9.26
CA VAL A 130 -4.47 8.07 -10.60
C VAL A 130 -5.19 9.18 -11.34
N ALA A 131 -4.75 9.46 -12.57
CA ALA A 131 -5.35 10.46 -13.44
C ALA A 131 -5.45 9.94 -14.88
N PRO A 132 -6.64 9.94 -15.51
CA PRO A 132 -7.97 10.21 -14.92
C PRO A 132 -8.30 9.34 -13.71
N ALA A 133 -9.25 9.76 -12.86
CA ALA A 133 -9.56 9.11 -11.60
C ALA A 133 -9.76 7.60 -11.73
N PHE A 134 -9.31 6.85 -10.72
CA PHE A 134 -9.42 5.40 -10.65
C PHE A 134 -10.87 4.92 -10.71
N THR A 135 -11.11 3.84 -11.43
CA THR A 135 -12.32 3.02 -11.35
C THR A 135 -11.95 1.54 -11.30
N PHE A 136 -12.81 0.69 -10.73
CA PHE A 136 -12.54 -0.75 -10.72
C PHE A 136 -12.58 -1.39 -12.13
N ASP A 137 -13.18 -0.72 -13.13
CA ASP A 137 -13.12 -1.15 -14.54
C ASP A 137 -11.70 -0.99 -15.12
N ASP A 138 -10.87 -0.11 -14.55
CA ASP A 138 -9.47 0.08 -14.93
C ASP A 138 -8.52 -0.92 -14.27
N PHE A 139 -8.99 -1.65 -13.27
CA PHE A 139 -8.20 -2.49 -12.39
C PHE A 139 -8.31 -3.96 -12.76
N GLU A 140 -7.19 -4.62 -12.95
CA GLU A 140 -7.09 -6.07 -13.16
C GLU A 140 -6.22 -6.69 -12.07
N LEU A 141 -6.84 -7.55 -11.26
CA LEU A 141 -6.15 -8.34 -10.24
C LEU A 141 -5.72 -9.67 -10.84
N ALA A 142 -4.45 -10.03 -10.69
CA ALA A 142 -3.95 -11.32 -11.15
C ALA A 142 -4.55 -12.49 -10.34
N PRO A 143 -4.63 -13.71 -10.92
CA PRO A 143 -5.02 -14.91 -10.17
C PRO A 143 -4.18 -15.09 -8.90
N LYS A 144 -4.76 -15.62 -7.84
CA LYS A 144 -4.20 -15.68 -6.47
C LYS A 144 -2.73 -16.12 -6.38
N ASN A 145 -2.31 -17.06 -7.21
CA ASN A 145 -0.95 -17.62 -7.18
C ASN A 145 -0.08 -17.18 -8.36
N TRP A 146 -0.58 -16.23 -9.15
CA TRP A 146 0.15 -15.76 -10.30
C TRP A 146 1.32 -14.86 -9.90
N VAL A 147 2.46 -15.10 -10.56
CA VAL A 147 3.67 -14.29 -10.45
C VAL A 147 4.27 -14.19 -11.86
N PRO A 148 4.80 -13.03 -12.28
CA PRO A 148 5.48 -12.91 -13.57
C PRO A 148 6.53 -14.01 -13.75
N GLY A 149 6.58 -14.60 -14.96
CA GLY A 149 7.53 -15.65 -15.32
C GLY A 149 7.22 -17.06 -14.82
N LYS A 150 6.15 -17.26 -14.03
CA LYS A 150 5.78 -18.59 -13.50
C LYS A 150 4.48 -19.18 -14.09
N GLY A 151 4.26 -19.01 -15.38
CA GLY A 151 3.11 -19.58 -16.09
C GLY A 151 2.00 -18.57 -16.40
N GLY A 152 1.27 -18.79 -17.49
CA GLY A 152 0.40 -17.81 -18.14
C GLY A 152 -0.76 -17.29 -17.30
N LEU A 153 -1.20 -16.11 -17.67
CA LEU A 153 -2.51 -15.53 -17.34
C LEU A 153 -3.62 -16.36 -18.00
#